data_b9f1c2260e14eb0fb1310d24e5848e79
#
_entry.id   b9f1c2260e14eb0fb1310d24e5848e79
#
_cell.length_a   1.000
_cell.length_b   1.000
_cell.length_c   1.000
_cell.angle_alpha   90.00
_cell.angle_beta   90.00
_cell.angle_gamma   90.00
#
_symmetry.space_group_name_H-M   'P 1'
#
loop_
_entity.id
_entity.type
_entity.pdbx_description
1 polymer ?
#
loop_
_entity_poly.entity_id
_entity_poly.type
_entity_poly.pdbx_seq_one_letter_code
_entity_poly.pdbx_strand_id
1 'polypeptide(L)'
;MILKNIFYLLPYSFQKLISKLSYQLYNNMENDFIYNPKIGYKYNLSIKDKKNIVKRIKESISKIDSATDINVHFTLIKKILELDIKKKATIVECGVYKGATSIALSIAAKITGRRLILYDSFQGLPDGEKSIPKRYYPYLKVTGSYKKGMYKGPIEEVKRNLKKFGEIDVCDFRKGYFNKSLKKHREKIDFLFLDVDLVSSTKDCILGLWKFLKKGSFCYSDDACDLDVVKVWFDNKWWKKNLKCNAPGYIGSGCGIPISFAYSSVGYSIKEANLKKYNRISWLA
;
A
#
# COMPACT_ATOMS: atom_id res chain seq x y z
N MET A 1 -3.93 -16.58 -20.81
CA MET A 1 -4.34 -15.54 -21.81
C MET A 1 -5.70 -15.84 -22.43
N ILE A 2 -6.00 -17.08 -22.79
CA ILE A 2 -7.27 -17.51 -23.44
C ILE A 2 -8.51 -17.30 -22.54
N LEU A 3 -8.44 -17.62 -21.26
CA LEU A 3 -9.56 -17.46 -20.31
C LEU A 3 -10.02 -16.01 -20.08
N LYS A 4 -9.12 -15.03 -20.17
CA LYS A 4 -9.49 -13.61 -20.06
C LYS A 4 -10.33 -13.13 -21.23
N ASN A 5 -10.01 -13.58 -22.44
CA ASN A 5 -10.76 -13.18 -23.63
C ASN A 5 -12.18 -13.77 -23.63
N ILE A 6 -12.35 -14.96 -23.06
CA ILE A 6 -13.67 -15.62 -22.93
C ILE A 6 -14.58 -14.84 -21.96
N PHE A 7 -14.03 -14.27 -20.88
CA PHE A 7 -14.83 -13.51 -19.91
C PHE A 7 -15.56 -12.31 -20.56
N TYR A 8 -14.88 -11.58 -21.42
CA TYR A 8 -15.46 -10.40 -22.09
C TYR A 8 -16.40 -10.75 -23.25
N LEU A 9 -16.36 -12.00 -23.73
CA LEU A 9 -17.31 -12.51 -24.72
C LEU A 9 -18.62 -13.01 -24.08
N LEU A 10 -18.65 -13.14 -22.74
CA LEU A 10 -19.85 -13.57 -22.03
C LEU A 10 -20.90 -12.43 -21.97
N PRO A 11 -22.20 -12.76 -21.95
CA PRO A 11 -23.24 -11.79 -21.68
C PRO A 11 -22.99 -11.03 -20.37
N TYR A 12 -23.32 -9.75 -20.30
CA TYR A 12 -23.09 -8.88 -19.14
C TYR A 12 -23.61 -9.46 -17.81
N SER A 13 -24.74 -10.17 -17.86
CA SER A 13 -25.30 -10.89 -16.69
C SER A 13 -24.34 -11.96 -16.14
N PHE A 14 -23.67 -12.69 -17.02
CA PHE A 14 -22.66 -13.69 -16.66
C PHE A 14 -21.38 -13.05 -16.13
N GLN A 15 -20.91 -11.95 -16.75
CA GLN A 15 -19.78 -11.18 -16.23
C GLN A 15 -20.08 -10.69 -14.81
N LYS A 16 -21.31 -10.19 -14.54
CA LYS A 16 -21.75 -9.75 -13.22
C LYS A 16 -21.82 -10.90 -12.22
N LEU A 17 -22.26 -12.08 -12.64
CA LEU A 17 -22.28 -13.28 -11.79
C LEU A 17 -20.85 -13.74 -11.43
N ILE A 18 -19.96 -13.81 -12.42
CA ILE A 18 -18.56 -14.19 -12.19
C ILE A 18 -17.85 -13.15 -11.31
N SER A 19 -18.12 -11.86 -11.52
CA SER A 19 -17.61 -10.79 -10.64
C SER A 19 -18.15 -10.92 -9.22
N LYS A 20 -19.41 -11.30 -9.05
CA LYS A 20 -20.00 -11.54 -7.72
C LYS A 20 -19.41 -12.77 -7.04
N LEU A 21 -19.18 -13.86 -7.80
CA LEU A 21 -18.51 -15.07 -7.30
C LEU A 21 -17.02 -14.81 -6.98
N SER A 22 -16.33 -14.06 -7.83
CA SER A 22 -14.95 -13.66 -7.55
C SER A 22 -14.88 -12.71 -6.36
N TYR A 23 -15.85 -11.82 -6.18
CA TYR A 23 -15.97 -10.99 -4.98
C TYR A 23 -16.21 -11.83 -3.71
N GLN A 24 -16.99 -12.90 -3.81
CA GLN A 24 -17.16 -13.86 -2.71
C GLN A 24 -15.89 -14.68 -2.41
N LEU A 25 -15.12 -15.03 -3.44
CA LEU A 25 -13.78 -15.63 -3.28
C LEU A 25 -12.77 -14.61 -2.75
N TYR A 26 -12.93 -13.34 -3.09
CA TYR A 26 -12.12 -12.21 -2.61
C TYR A 26 -12.38 -11.89 -1.14
N ASN A 27 -13.58 -12.14 -0.62
CA ASN A 27 -13.88 -12.12 0.82
C ASN A 27 -13.07 -13.16 1.63
N ASN A 28 -12.30 -14.01 0.96
CA ASN A 28 -11.33 -14.87 1.63
C ASN A 28 -10.22 -14.10 2.37
N MET A 29 -9.89 -12.86 1.98
CA MET A 29 -8.84 -12.10 2.69
C MET A 29 -9.29 -11.65 4.08
N GLU A 30 -10.55 -11.24 4.24
CA GLU A 30 -11.14 -10.94 5.54
C GLU A 30 -11.19 -12.21 6.40
N ASN A 31 -11.68 -13.32 5.83
CA ASN A 31 -11.75 -14.60 6.52
C ASN A 31 -10.36 -15.15 6.86
N ASP A 32 -9.39 -15.05 5.93
CA ASP A 32 -8.00 -15.40 6.21
C ASP A 32 -7.44 -14.55 7.34
N PHE A 33 -7.69 -13.24 7.33
CA PHE A 33 -7.26 -12.37 8.41
C PHE A 33 -7.83 -12.78 9.77
N ILE A 34 -9.13 -13.09 9.83
CA ILE A 34 -9.82 -13.44 11.08
C ILE A 34 -9.42 -14.83 11.59
N TYR A 35 -9.45 -15.83 10.72
CA TYR A 35 -9.40 -17.24 11.14
C TYR A 35 -8.04 -17.89 10.97
N ASN A 36 -7.11 -17.31 10.23
CA ASN A 36 -5.77 -17.85 10.11
C ASN A 36 -5.00 -17.68 11.44
N PRO A 37 -4.63 -18.79 12.10
CA PRO A 37 -3.97 -18.71 13.41
C PRO A 37 -2.56 -18.13 13.35
N LYS A 38 -1.93 -18.10 12.17
CA LYS A 38 -0.60 -17.51 12.00
C LYS A 38 -0.61 -15.99 12.02
N ILE A 39 -1.75 -15.35 11.68
CA ILE A 39 -1.86 -13.90 11.65
C ILE A 39 -2.04 -13.38 13.08
N GLY A 40 -1.10 -12.53 13.51
CA GLY A 40 -1.11 -11.90 14.83
C GLY A 40 -0.72 -12.84 15.97
N TYR A 41 -0.30 -14.09 15.69
CA TYR A 41 0.14 -15.06 16.72
C TYR A 41 1.20 -14.47 17.64
N LYS A 42 2.19 -13.79 17.09
CA LYS A 42 3.28 -13.15 17.84
C LYS A 42 2.81 -12.11 18.86
N TYR A 43 1.59 -11.60 18.69
CA TYR A 43 0.98 -10.56 19.53
C TYR A 43 -0.23 -11.07 20.30
N ASN A 44 -0.42 -12.41 20.36
CA ASN A 44 -1.52 -13.08 21.05
C ASN A 44 -2.92 -12.58 20.62
N LEU A 45 -3.09 -12.22 19.35
CA LEU A 45 -4.39 -11.79 18.85
C LEU A 45 -5.37 -12.95 18.78
N SER A 46 -6.45 -12.84 19.55
CA SER A 46 -7.58 -13.76 19.47
C SER A 46 -8.43 -13.51 18.22
N ILE A 47 -9.30 -14.48 17.88
CA ILE A 47 -10.31 -14.30 16.82
C ILE A 47 -11.20 -13.09 17.11
N LYS A 48 -11.54 -12.84 18.39
CA LYS A 48 -12.34 -11.68 18.81
C LYS A 48 -11.62 -10.37 18.51
N ASP A 49 -10.32 -10.29 18.79
CA ASP A 49 -9.51 -9.10 18.48
C ASP A 49 -9.46 -8.85 16.98
N LYS A 50 -9.20 -9.88 16.17
CA LYS A 50 -9.17 -9.79 14.73
C LYS A 50 -10.52 -9.37 14.14
N LYS A 51 -11.63 -9.89 14.64
CA LYS A 51 -12.98 -9.44 14.26
C LYS A 51 -13.21 -7.96 14.59
N ASN A 52 -12.73 -7.50 15.74
CA ASN A 52 -12.84 -6.09 16.12
C ASN A 52 -12.01 -5.18 15.20
N ILE A 53 -10.79 -5.60 14.83
CA ILE A 53 -9.96 -4.88 13.86
C ILE A 53 -10.69 -4.75 12.53
N VAL A 54 -11.23 -5.85 12.00
CA VAL A 54 -12.00 -5.87 10.75
C VAL A 54 -13.19 -4.93 10.83
N LYS A 55 -13.95 -4.96 11.92
CA LYS A 55 -15.09 -4.08 12.14
C LYS A 55 -14.69 -2.61 12.07
N ARG A 56 -13.63 -2.21 12.80
CA ARG A 56 -13.12 -0.82 12.81
C ARG A 56 -12.70 -0.35 11.41
N ILE A 57 -12.02 -1.19 10.64
CA ILE A 57 -11.60 -0.87 9.27
C ILE A 57 -12.82 -0.69 8.36
N LYS A 58 -13.80 -1.62 8.42
CA LYS A 58 -15.03 -1.52 7.62
C LYS A 58 -15.84 -0.27 7.97
N GLU A 59 -15.97 0.05 9.25
CA GLU A 59 -16.62 1.28 9.71
C GLU A 59 -15.88 2.54 9.19
N SER A 60 -14.54 2.55 9.23
CA SER A 60 -13.78 3.69 8.73
C SER A 60 -13.99 3.92 7.23
N ILE A 61 -13.90 2.86 6.42
CA ILE A 61 -14.07 2.96 4.96
C ILE A 61 -15.52 3.33 4.59
N SER A 62 -16.52 2.93 5.39
CA SER A 62 -17.91 3.35 5.16
C SER A 62 -18.16 4.83 5.44
N LYS A 63 -17.27 5.53 6.13
CA LYS A 63 -17.40 6.93 6.56
C LYS A 63 -16.35 7.86 5.99
N ILE A 64 -15.24 7.31 5.52
CA ILE A 64 -14.10 8.05 5.02
C ILE A 64 -13.88 7.63 3.58
N ASP A 65 -13.81 8.60 2.70
CA ASP A 65 -13.47 8.37 1.30
C ASP A 65 -12.06 7.80 1.20
N SER A 66 -11.94 6.63 0.59
CA SER A 66 -10.68 5.88 0.45
C SER A 66 -10.36 5.67 -1.02
N ALA A 67 -9.13 5.96 -1.41
CA ALA A 67 -8.63 5.65 -2.73
C ALA A 67 -8.11 4.20 -2.85
N THR A 68 -7.89 3.53 -1.71
CA THR A 68 -7.42 2.14 -1.64
C THR A 68 -8.53 1.15 -1.32
N ASP A 69 -8.43 -0.05 -1.88
CA ASP A 69 -9.35 -1.17 -1.57
C ASP A 69 -9.10 -1.73 -0.15
N ILE A 70 -10.15 -2.23 0.50
CA ILE A 70 -10.06 -2.81 1.84
C ILE A 70 -9.07 -3.97 1.95
N ASN A 71 -8.86 -4.71 0.86
CA ASN A 71 -7.90 -5.82 0.84
C ASN A 71 -6.45 -5.32 0.88
N VAL A 72 -6.18 -4.11 0.41
CA VAL A 72 -4.89 -3.44 0.63
C VAL A 72 -4.66 -3.28 2.12
N HIS A 73 -5.66 -2.77 2.86
CA HIS A 73 -5.55 -2.58 4.31
C HIS A 73 -5.23 -3.89 5.03
N PHE A 74 -5.93 -4.99 4.71
CA PHE A 74 -5.63 -6.32 5.31
C PHE A 74 -4.24 -6.83 4.94
N THR A 75 -3.81 -6.63 3.69
CA THR A 75 -2.48 -7.02 3.22
C THR A 75 -1.39 -6.32 4.02
N LEU A 76 -1.51 -5.00 4.19
CA LEU A 76 -0.53 -4.20 4.91
C LEU A 76 -0.49 -4.57 6.41
N ILE A 77 -1.65 -4.68 7.07
CA ILE A 77 -1.73 -5.07 8.48
C ILE A 77 -1.13 -6.46 8.70
N LYS A 78 -1.52 -7.45 7.87
CA LYS A 78 -0.98 -8.80 7.93
C LYS A 78 0.54 -8.79 7.88
N LYS A 79 1.12 -8.02 6.94
CA LYS A 79 2.56 -7.92 6.81
C LYS A 79 3.22 -7.26 8.01
N ILE A 80 2.62 -6.21 8.58
CA ILE A 80 3.14 -5.54 9.78
C ILE A 80 3.11 -6.46 11.00
N LEU A 81 2.07 -7.31 11.14
CA LEU A 81 1.96 -8.29 12.21
C LEU A 81 2.98 -9.44 12.10
N GLU A 82 3.64 -9.60 10.95
CA GLU A 82 4.74 -10.56 10.76
C GLU A 82 6.12 -10.01 11.16
N LEU A 83 6.26 -8.69 11.37
CA LEU A 83 7.53 -8.06 11.68
C LEU A 83 8.17 -8.58 12.97
N ASP A 84 9.50 -8.42 13.06
CA ASP A 84 10.28 -8.87 14.22
C ASP A 84 9.85 -8.12 15.50
N ILE A 85 9.54 -8.86 16.57
CA ILE A 85 9.13 -8.28 17.85
C ILE A 85 10.30 -7.59 18.56
N LYS A 86 11.51 -8.12 18.41
CA LYS A 86 12.69 -7.67 19.17
C LYS A 86 13.36 -6.44 18.58
N LYS A 87 13.39 -6.34 17.24
CA LYS A 87 14.12 -5.28 16.51
C LYS A 87 13.16 -4.25 15.92
N LYS A 88 12.48 -3.53 16.79
CA LYS A 88 11.48 -2.54 16.37
C LYS A 88 12.10 -1.30 15.76
N ALA A 89 11.50 -0.83 14.65
CA ALA A 89 11.72 0.46 14.04
C ALA A 89 10.36 1.05 13.62
N THR A 90 10.34 2.13 12.85
CA THR A 90 9.10 2.83 12.51
C THR A 90 8.39 2.17 11.32
N ILE A 91 7.09 2.39 11.26
CA ILE A 91 6.28 2.22 10.06
C ILE A 91 6.17 3.60 9.41
N VAL A 92 6.29 3.68 8.11
CA VAL A 92 6.18 4.96 7.36
C VAL A 92 5.14 4.81 6.28
N GLU A 93 4.24 5.79 6.18
CA GLU A 93 3.30 5.97 5.09
C GLU A 93 3.59 7.30 4.39
N CYS A 94 3.65 7.27 3.07
CA CYS A 94 3.73 8.44 2.21
C CYS A 94 2.50 8.48 1.30
N GLY A 95 1.74 9.59 1.37
CA GLY A 95 0.40 9.69 0.81
C GLY A 95 -0.64 9.19 1.82
N VAL A 96 -1.37 10.13 2.40
CA VAL A 96 -2.30 9.87 3.51
C VAL A 96 -3.75 10.09 3.09
N TYR A 97 -3.98 11.03 2.16
CA TYR A 97 -5.30 11.47 1.75
C TYR A 97 -6.18 11.79 2.97
N LYS A 98 -7.32 11.12 3.14
CA LYS A 98 -8.23 11.31 4.29
C LYS A 98 -7.95 10.33 5.45
N GLY A 99 -6.90 9.51 5.35
CA GLY A 99 -6.39 8.67 6.42
C GLY A 99 -7.04 7.29 6.55
N ALA A 100 -7.74 6.79 5.53
CA ALA A 100 -8.36 5.46 5.60
C ALA A 100 -7.31 4.35 5.77
N THR A 101 -6.23 4.36 4.98
CA THR A 101 -5.12 3.41 5.11
C THR A 101 -4.35 3.66 6.39
N SER A 102 -4.12 4.94 6.75
CA SER A 102 -3.44 5.32 8.00
C SER A 102 -4.14 4.75 9.24
N ILE A 103 -5.47 4.64 9.25
CA ILE A 103 -6.24 4.00 10.33
C ILE A 103 -5.81 2.54 10.48
N ALA A 104 -5.81 1.80 9.38
CA ALA A 104 -5.40 0.40 9.37
C ALA A 104 -3.94 0.23 9.85
N LEU A 105 -3.02 1.06 9.34
CA LEU A 105 -1.62 1.06 9.71
C LEU A 105 -1.41 1.45 11.19
N SER A 106 -2.18 2.42 11.71
CA SER A 106 -2.08 2.84 13.11
C SER A 106 -2.51 1.76 14.08
N ILE A 107 -3.56 1.00 13.75
CA ILE A 107 -4.00 -0.17 14.54
C ILE A 107 -2.87 -1.21 14.60
N ALA A 108 -2.27 -1.54 13.45
CA ALA A 108 -1.15 -2.48 13.41
C ALA A 108 0.10 -1.93 14.14
N ALA A 109 0.38 -0.63 14.04
CA ALA A 109 1.47 0.04 14.75
C ALA A 109 1.29 -0.08 16.26
N LYS A 110 0.09 0.18 16.77
CA LYS A 110 -0.25 0.04 18.20
C LYS A 110 -0.04 -1.38 18.69
N ILE A 111 -0.58 -2.37 18.00
CA ILE A 111 -0.46 -3.80 18.34
C ILE A 111 1.02 -4.21 18.38
N THR A 112 1.80 -3.75 17.41
CA THR A 112 3.22 -4.14 17.29
C THR A 112 4.15 -3.29 18.17
N GLY A 113 3.63 -2.28 18.87
CA GLY A 113 4.39 -1.33 19.69
C GLY A 113 5.37 -0.51 18.84
N ARG A 114 4.95 -0.07 17.66
CA ARG A 114 5.71 0.77 16.72
C ARG A 114 5.07 2.14 16.58
N ARG A 115 5.86 3.12 16.14
CA ARG A 115 5.35 4.42 15.70
C ARG A 115 5.00 4.37 14.23
N LEU A 116 3.96 5.11 13.84
CA LEU A 116 3.57 5.35 12.45
C LEU A 116 3.91 6.79 12.08
N ILE A 117 4.78 6.99 11.10
CA ILE A 117 5.13 8.30 10.59
C ILE A 117 4.35 8.53 9.30
N LEU A 118 3.57 9.61 9.26
CA LEU A 118 2.67 9.98 8.18
C LEU A 118 3.23 11.18 7.42
N TYR A 119 3.68 10.96 6.19
CA TYR A 119 4.14 12.01 5.30
C TYR A 119 3.08 12.35 4.27
N ASP A 120 2.65 13.60 4.24
CA ASP A 120 1.74 14.13 3.23
C ASP A 120 1.86 15.65 3.14
N SER A 121 1.50 16.22 2.01
CA SER A 121 1.33 17.67 1.86
C SER A 121 0.13 18.16 2.66
N PHE A 122 -0.89 17.33 2.83
CA PHE A 122 -2.25 17.63 3.33
C PHE A 122 -2.94 18.73 2.50
N GLN A 123 -2.47 18.92 1.27
CA GLN A 123 -2.98 19.88 0.29
C GLN A 123 -3.33 19.22 -1.04
N GLY A 124 -3.16 17.88 -1.14
CA GLY A 124 -3.31 17.10 -2.37
C GLY A 124 -2.06 17.14 -3.25
N LEU A 125 -2.20 16.62 -4.46
CA LEU A 125 -1.10 16.48 -5.40
C LEU A 125 -0.49 17.84 -5.78
N PRO A 126 0.85 17.91 -6.02
CA PRO A 126 1.50 19.12 -6.48
C PRO A 126 1.09 19.49 -7.91
N ASP A 127 1.45 20.71 -8.33
CA ASP A 127 1.32 21.16 -9.70
C ASP A 127 2.49 20.66 -10.56
N GLY A 128 2.24 20.43 -11.84
CA GLY A 128 3.30 20.36 -12.84
C GLY A 128 3.72 18.97 -13.31
N GLU A 129 3.15 17.88 -12.82
CA GLU A 129 3.41 16.57 -13.43
C GLU A 129 2.35 16.23 -14.47
N LYS A 130 2.77 16.18 -15.74
CA LYS A 130 1.93 15.72 -16.86
C LYS A 130 1.86 14.19 -16.95
N SER A 131 2.00 13.48 -15.84
CA SER A 131 1.86 12.04 -15.88
C SER A 131 0.40 11.68 -16.06
N ILE A 132 0.11 11.11 -17.22
CA ILE A 132 -1.14 10.43 -17.46
C ILE A 132 -0.94 9.03 -16.88
N PRO A 133 -1.72 8.60 -15.86
CA PRO A 133 -1.61 7.24 -15.40
C PRO A 133 -1.91 6.30 -16.57
N LYS A 134 -0.87 5.71 -17.11
CA LYS A 134 -1.00 4.68 -18.15
C LYS A 134 -1.31 3.36 -17.46
N ARG A 135 -2.50 3.28 -16.86
CA ARG A 135 -2.99 2.04 -16.30
C ARG A 135 -3.20 1.07 -17.45
N TYR A 136 -2.53 -0.06 -17.38
CA TYR A 136 -2.70 -1.10 -18.38
C TYR A 136 -4.03 -1.82 -18.16
N TYR A 137 -5.09 -1.19 -18.66
CA TYR A 137 -6.35 -1.86 -18.94
C TYR A 137 -6.45 -2.04 -20.44
N PRO A 138 -6.27 -3.25 -20.98
CA PRO A 138 -6.23 -3.46 -22.43
C PRO A 138 -7.52 -3.04 -23.15
N TYR A 139 -8.59 -2.73 -22.41
CA TYR A 139 -9.91 -2.39 -22.96
C TYR A 139 -10.50 -1.07 -22.44
N LEU A 140 -9.90 -0.44 -21.45
CA LEU A 140 -10.32 0.86 -20.96
C LEU A 140 -9.16 1.84 -21.18
N LYS A 141 -9.30 2.71 -22.18
CA LYS A 141 -8.47 3.91 -22.28
C LYS A 141 -8.87 4.85 -21.15
N VAL A 142 -8.46 4.56 -19.93
CA VAL A 142 -8.61 5.49 -18.81
C VAL A 142 -7.53 6.54 -18.96
N THR A 143 -7.83 7.57 -19.72
CA THR A 143 -7.03 8.78 -19.83
C THR A 143 -7.49 9.74 -18.75
N GLY A 144 -7.05 9.53 -17.53
CA GLY A 144 -7.19 10.50 -16.45
C GLY A 144 -5.84 11.17 -16.21
N SER A 145 -5.76 12.48 -16.30
CA SER A 145 -4.58 13.21 -15.84
C SER A 145 -4.75 13.59 -14.38
N TYR A 146 -3.73 13.36 -13.57
CA TYR A 146 -3.68 13.92 -12.22
C TYR A 146 -3.67 15.45 -12.28
N LYS A 147 -4.50 16.07 -11.42
CA LYS A 147 -4.60 17.52 -11.31
C LYS A 147 -4.10 17.98 -9.95
N LYS A 148 -3.54 19.18 -9.91
CA LYS A 148 -3.20 19.86 -8.65
C LYS A 148 -4.37 19.80 -7.65
N GLY A 149 -4.07 19.45 -6.42
CA GLY A 149 -5.07 19.39 -5.34
C GLY A 149 -5.93 18.12 -5.33
N MET A 150 -5.82 17.21 -6.29
CA MET A 150 -6.46 15.89 -6.18
C MET A 150 -5.93 15.18 -4.93
N TYR A 151 -6.76 14.31 -4.35
CA TYR A 151 -6.46 13.57 -3.12
C TYR A 151 -6.08 14.48 -1.93
N LYS A 152 -6.72 15.65 -1.84
CA LYS A 152 -6.54 16.54 -0.70
C LYS A 152 -7.25 16.00 0.54
N GLY A 153 -6.50 15.82 1.63
CA GLY A 153 -7.02 15.49 2.96
C GLY A 153 -6.44 16.47 3.99
N PRO A 154 -7.20 17.49 4.44
CA PRO A 154 -6.69 18.43 5.45
C PRO A 154 -6.23 17.72 6.73
N ILE A 155 -5.09 18.09 7.27
CA ILE A 155 -4.46 17.40 8.40
C ILE A 155 -5.39 17.26 9.62
N GLU A 156 -6.23 18.25 9.89
CA GLU A 156 -7.17 18.21 11.00
C GLU A 156 -8.32 17.21 10.74
N GLU A 157 -8.70 16.99 9.48
CA GLU A 157 -9.64 15.94 9.11
C GLU A 157 -9.03 14.56 9.34
N VAL A 158 -7.79 14.35 8.90
CA VAL A 158 -7.05 13.10 9.11
C VAL A 158 -6.88 12.78 10.58
N LYS A 159 -6.52 13.78 11.40
CA LYS A 159 -6.43 13.62 12.86
C LYS A 159 -7.76 13.23 13.50
N ARG A 160 -8.87 13.87 13.10
CA ARG A 160 -10.21 13.50 13.59
C ARG A 160 -10.55 12.06 13.22
N ASN A 161 -10.26 11.65 11.99
CA ASN A 161 -10.50 10.29 11.52
C ASN A 161 -9.68 9.26 12.29
N LEU A 162 -8.38 9.51 12.50
CA LEU A 162 -7.50 8.65 13.29
C LEU A 162 -7.92 8.61 14.78
N LYS A 163 -8.35 9.72 15.37
CA LYS A 163 -8.86 9.74 16.74
C LYS A 163 -10.13 8.92 16.89
N LYS A 164 -10.98 8.90 15.86
CA LYS A 164 -12.28 8.21 15.90
C LYS A 164 -12.17 6.72 15.61
N PHE A 165 -11.36 6.32 14.63
CA PHE A 165 -11.33 4.95 14.10
C PHE A 165 -9.99 4.24 14.26
N GLY A 166 -8.89 4.99 14.38
CA GLY A 166 -7.52 4.50 14.46
C GLY A 166 -6.90 4.62 15.85
N GLU A 167 -5.57 4.75 15.86
CA GLU A 167 -4.73 4.90 17.05
C GLU A 167 -3.83 6.14 16.87
N ILE A 168 -4.39 7.32 17.11
CA ILE A 168 -3.69 8.59 16.84
C ILE A 168 -2.43 8.78 17.70
N ASP A 169 -2.40 8.18 18.90
CA ASP A 169 -1.29 8.28 19.87
C ASP A 169 0.03 7.67 19.38
N VAL A 170 -0.03 6.77 18.38
CA VAL A 170 1.18 6.21 17.75
C VAL A 170 1.59 6.94 16.47
N CYS A 171 0.83 7.97 16.05
CA CYS A 171 1.01 8.67 14.78
C CYS A 171 1.88 9.93 14.95
N ASP A 172 2.84 10.10 14.03
CA ASP A 172 3.68 11.30 13.89
C ASP A 172 3.42 11.93 12.52
N PHE A 173 2.83 13.12 12.52
CA PHE A 173 2.43 13.80 11.28
C PHE A 173 3.55 14.72 10.78
N ARG A 174 4.00 14.50 9.54
CA ARG A 174 5.05 15.27 8.89
C ARG A 174 4.55 15.95 7.63
N LYS A 175 4.01 17.14 7.80
CA LYS A 175 3.42 17.93 6.74
C LYS A 175 4.47 18.50 5.78
N GLY A 176 4.23 18.35 4.50
CA GLY A 176 4.98 18.97 3.40
C GLY A 176 5.14 18.07 2.20
N TYR A 177 5.42 18.66 1.05
CA TYR A 177 5.76 17.88 -0.14
C TYR A 177 7.03 17.08 0.08
N PHE A 178 7.11 15.87 -0.49
CA PHE A 178 8.13 14.86 -0.19
C PHE A 178 9.55 15.36 -0.41
N ASN A 179 9.81 16.12 -1.48
CA ASN A 179 11.11 16.70 -1.78
C ASN A 179 11.66 17.63 -0.67
N LYS A 180 10.80 18.11 0.24
CA LYS A 180 11.17 18.95 1.39
C LYS A 180 11.06 18.20 2.71
N SER A 181 9.92 17.59 3.00
CA SER A 181 9.63 16.96 4.28
C SER A 181 10.53 15.77 4.59
N LEU A 182 10.86 14.95 3.59
CA LEU A 182 11.68 13.75 3.77
C LEU A 182 13.16 14.03 4.06
N LYS A 183 13.66 15.23 3.76
CA LYS A 183 15.05 15.63 4.08
C LYS A 183 15.36 15.58 5.58
N LYS A 184 14.33 15.66 6.42
CA LYS A 184 14.43 15.63 7.89
C LYS A 184 14.27 14.24 8.49
N HIS A 185 13.99 13.20 7.69
CA HIS A 185 13.85 11.84 8.20
C HIS A 185 15.19 11.30 8.71
N ARG A 186 15.19 10.64 9.88
CA ARG A 186 16.40 10.07 10.51
C ARG A 186 16.17 8.67 11.10
N GLU A 187 14.95 8.23 11.24
CA GLU A 187 14.58 6.99 11.90
C GLU A 187 14.77 5.78 11.00
N LYS A 188 15.12 4.63 11.56
CA LYS A 188 15.09 3.34 10.85
C LYS A 188 13.66 2.92 10.57
N ILE A 189 13.45 2.29 9.42
CA ILE A 189 12.13 1.89 8.92
C ILE A 189 12.05 0.36 8.84
N ASP A 190 11.01 -0.23 9.46
CA ASP A 190 10.67 -1.65 9.36
C ASP A 190 9.72 -1.93 8.19
N PHE A 191 8.86 -0.96 7.89
CA PHE A 191 7.82 -1.09 6.88
C PHE A 191 7.56 0.27 6.23
N LEU A 192 7.55 0.31 4.90
CA LEU A 192 7.29 1.50 4.12
C LEU A 192 6.11 1.25 3.18
N PHE A 193 5.13 2.15 3.20
CA PHE A 193 4.03 2.17 2.25
C PHE A 193 4.05 3.48 1.46
N LEU A 194 4.01 3.38 0.14
CA LEU A 194 3.97 4.49 -0.80
C LEU A 194 2.66 4.42 -1.60
N ASP A 195 1.86 5.46 -1.45
CA ASP A 195 0.62 5.70 -2.19
C ASP A 195 0.65 7.17 -2.62
N VAL A 196 1.41 7.46 -3.67
CA VAL A 196 1.85 8.83 -3.99
C VAL A 196 1.56 9.23 -5.44
N ASP A 197 0.92 8.34 -6.20
CA ASP A 197 0.41 8.52 -7.55
C ASP A 197 1.48 8.91 -8.60
N LEU A 198 2.37 9.83 -8.27
CA LEU A 198 3.26 10.49 -9.23
C LEU A 198 4.65 9.87 -9.27
N VAL A 199 5.23 9.80 -10.46
CA VAL A 199 6.61 9.32 -10.67
C VAL A 199 7.62 10.16 -9.89
N SER A 200 7.45 11.49 -9.88
CA SER A 200 8.31 12.41 -9.12
C SER A 200 8.20 12.16 -7.62
N SER A 201 6.97 12.03 -7.11
CA SER A 201 6.71 11.73 -5.70
C SER A 201 7.31 10.38 -5.30
N THR A 202 7.15 9.35 -6.13
CA THR A 202 7.76 8.03 -5.91
C THR A 202 9.28 8.12 -5.82
N LYS A 203 9.91 8.84 -6.75
CA LYS A 203 11.37 9.08 -6.73
C LYS A 203 11.82 9.84 -5.49
N ASP A 204 11.11 10.89 -5.09
CA ASP A 204 11.41 11.66 -3.88
C ASP A 204 11.32 10.78 -2.63
N CYS A 205 10.30 9.92 -2.53
CA CYS A 205 10.14 8.97 -1.42
C CYS A 205 11.29 7.96 -1.38
N ILE A 206 11.64 7.36 -2.51
CA ILE A 206 12.76 6.43 -2.59
C ILE A 206 14.07 7.12 -2.19
N LEU A 207 14.37 8.31 -2.73
CA LEU A 207 15.59 9.06 -2.40
C LEU A 207 15.65 9.44 -0.92
N GLY A 208 14.53 9.83 -0.35
CA GLY A 208 14.45 10.27 1.05
C GLY A 208 14.53 9.13 2.06
N LEU A 209 13.91 7.98 1.75
CA LEU A 209 13.62 6.94 2.74
C LEU A 209 14.37 5.63 2.54
N TRP A 210 14.77 5.28 1.30
CA TRP A 210 15.37 3.97 1.01
C TRP A 210 16.58 3.63 1.88
N LYS A 211 17.45 4.61 2.16
CA LYS A 211 18.64 4.41 3.00
C LYS A 211 18.31 4.08 4.47
N PHE A 212 17.11 4.46 4.94
CA PHE A 212 16.65 4.21 6.30
C PHE A 212 15.88 2.91 6.43
N LEU A 213 15.39 2.36 5.31
CA LEU A 213 14.72 1.06 5.28
C LEU A 213 15.74 -0.02 5.69
N LYS A 214 15.39 -0.85 6.66
CA LYS A 214 16.26 -1.92 7.15
C LYS A 214 16.39 -3.03 6.11
N LYS A 215 17.53 -3.70 6.10
CA LYS A 215 17.74 -4.89 5.27
C LYS A 215 16.68 -5.94 5.57
N GLY A 216 16.05 -6.49 4.51
CA GLY A 216 14.96 -7.44 4.61
C GLY A 216 13.59 -6.82 4.91
N SER A 217 13.50 -5.50 5.09
CA SER A 217 12.23 -4.80 5.28
C SER A 217 11.50 -4.57 3.96
N PHE A 218 10.18 -4.48 4.07
CA PHE A 218 9.27 -4.36 2.94
C PHE A 218 8.98 -2.90 2.60
N CYS A 219 8.95 -2.61 1.30
CA CYS A 219 8.41 -1.38 0.74
C CYS A 219 7.24 -1.75 -0.18
N TYR A 220 6.04 -1.36 0.19
CA TYR A 220 4.84 -1.51 -0.61
C TYR A 220 4.57 -0.24 -1.40
N SER A 221 4.11 -0.38 -2.64
CA SER A 221 3.68 0.71 -3.51
C SER A 221 2.27 0.41 -4.01
N ASP A 222 1.33 1.33 -3.80
CA ASP A 222 -0.07 1.19 -4.27
C ASP A 222 -0.16 1.33 -5.80
N ASP A 223 0.73 2.13 -6.38
CA ASP A 223 0.73 2.47 -7.81
C ASP A 223 1.35 1.38 -8.70
N ALA A 224 1.27 0.10 -8.31
CA ALA A 224 1.85 -1.00 -9.10
C ALA A 224 1.05 -1.32 -10.38
N CYS A 225 -0.06 -0.65 -10.62
CA CYS A 225 -0.79 -0.67 -11.88
C CYS A 225 -0.41 0.48 -12.83
N ASP A 226 0.30 1.50 -12.34
CA ASP A 226 0.79 2.61 -13.15
C ASP A 226 2.15 2.26 -13.76
N LEU A 227 2.20 2.10 -15.08
CA LEU A 227 3.41 1.65 -15.79
C LEU A 227 4.59 2.60 -15.62
N ASP A 228 4.36 3.90 -15.47
CA ASP A 228 5.44 4.87 -15.34
C ASP A 228 6.01 4.85 -13.91
N VAL A 229 5.19 4.59 -12.90
CA VAL A 229 5.64 4.31 -11.52
C VAL A 229 6.37 2.96 -11.47
N VAL A 230 5.81 1.92 -12.09
CA VAL A 230 6.45 0.60 -12.15
C VAL A 230 7.85 0.69 -12.76
N LYS A 231 8.04 1.46 -13.83
CA LYS A 231 9.36 1.66 -14.45
C LYS A 231 10.42 2.16 -13.47
N VAL A 232 10.04 3.02 -12.50
CA VAL A 232 10.99 3.50 -11.49
C VAL A 232 11.63 2.35 -10.72
N TRP A 233 10.82 1.32 -10.36
CA TRP A 233 11.28 0.17 -9.60
C TRP A 233 12.19 -0.79 -10.37
N PHE A 234 12.25 -0.67 -11.71
CA PHE A 234 13.07 -1.51 -12.59
C PHE A 234 14.18 -0.72 -13.31
N ASP A 235 14.30 0.60 -13.12
CA ASP A 235 15.30 1.45 -13.77
C ASP A 235 16.67 1.35 -13.08
N ASN A 236 17.44 0.32 -13.44
CA ASN A 236 18.79 0.12 -12.91
C ASN A 236 19.72 1.32 -13.09
N LYS A 237 19.58 2.09 -14.17
CA LYS A 237 20.42 3.27 -14.43
C LYS A 237 20.15 4.34 -13.38
N TRP A 238 18.87 4.63 -13.13
CA TRP A 238 18.46 5.60 -12.14
C TRP A 238 18.87 5.19 -10.71
N TRP A 239 18.64 3.91 -10.32
CA TRP A 239 18.99 3.39 -9.00
C TRP A 239 20.50 3.41 -8.74
N LYS A 240 21.33 2.96 -9.70
CA LYS A 240 22.79 3.00 -9.59
C LYS A 240 23.31 4.43 -9.48
N LYS A 241 22.76 5.35 -10.30
CA LYS A 241 23.16 6.77 -10.28
C LYS A 241 22.88 7.41 -8.93
N ASN A 242 21.68 7.22 -8.37
CA ASN A 242 21.17 7.99 -7.24
C ASN A 242 21.37 7.29 -5.88
N LEU A 243 21.32 5.97 -5.83
CA LEU A 243 21.31 5.18 -4.59
C LEU A 243 22.46 4.17 -4.50
N LYS A 244 23.31 4.09 -5.53
CA LYS A 244 24.48 3.18 -5.60
C LYS A 244 24.12 1.69 -5.42
N CYS A 245 22.92 1.30 -5.77
CA CYS A 245 22.43 -0.09 -5.74
C CYS A 245 21.65 -0.43 -7.01
N ASN A 246 21.39 -1.70 -7.21
CA ASN A 246 20.48 -2.14 -8.28
C ASN A 246 19.05 -1.80 -7.94
N ALA A 247 18.22 -1.61 -8.98
CA ALA A 247 16.79 -1.52 -8.84
C ALA A 247 16.24 -2.81 -8.19
N PRO A 248 15.42 -2.71 -7.13
CA PRO A 248 14.94 -3.91 -6.44
C PRO A 248 13.85 -4.65 -7.24
N GLY A 249 13.20 -3.99 -8.18
CA GLY A 249 12.01 -4.52 -8.85
C GLY A 249 10.85 -4.78 -7.88
N TYR A 250 9.79 -5.39 -8.37
CA TYR A 250 8.77 -5.98 -7.53
C TYR A 250 9.03 -7.47 -7.36
N ILE A 251 8.98 -7.94 -6.11
CA ILE A 251 9.13 -9.36 -5.76
C ILE A 251 7.76 -10.05 -5.82
N GLY A 252 6.69 -9.30 -5.63
CA GLY A 252 5.32 -9.78 -5.74
C GLY A 252 4.32 -8.64 -5.73
N SER A 253 3.07 -8.96 -6.05
CA SER A 253 1.91 -8.10 -5.89
C SER A 253 1.05 -8.62 -4.74
N GLY A 254 0.61 -7.72 -3.85
CA GLY A 254 -0.11 -8.10 -2.63
C GLY A 254 -1.60 -8.34 -2.88
N CYS A 255 -2.26 -7.43 -3.53
CA CYS A 255 -3.67 -7.51 -3.91
C CYS A 255 -3.88 -6.63 -5.14
N GLY A 256 -5.02 -6.75 -5.76
CA GLY A 256 -5.26 -6.06 -7.02
C GLY A 256 -5.15 -7.01 -8.19
N ILE A 257 -5.65 -8.23 -8.00
CA ILE A 257 -5.96 -9.09 -9.15
C ILE A 257 -7.04 -8.34 -9.94
N PRO A 258 -6.79 -8.02 -11.21
CA PRO A 258 -7.66 -7.15 -12.01
C PRO A 258 -8.97 -7.82 -12.46
N ILE A 259 -9.58 -8.62 -11.60
CA ILE A 259 -10.90 -9.20 -11.82
C ILE A 259 -11.99 -8.27 -11.26
N SER A 260 -11.62 -7.42 -10.30
CA SER A 260 -12.47 -6.34 -9.82
C SER A 260 -12.05 -5.02 -10.46
N PHE A 261 -13.00 -4.11 -10.62
CA PHE A 261 -12.74 -2.73 -11.03
C PHE A 261 -11.98 -1.92 -9.95
N ALA A 262 -11.27 -2.60 -9.04
CA ALA A 262 -10.44 -1.97 -8.04
C ALA A 262 -9.26 -1.26 -8.72
N TYR A 263 -9.20 0.03 -8.52
CA TYR A 263 -8.24 0.93 -9.16
C TYR A 263 -6.83 0.86 -8.54
N SER A 264 -6.64 0.15 -7.45
CA SER A 264 -5.35 0.01 -6.79
C SER A 264 -4.77 -1.39 -6.97
N SER A 265 -3.49 -1.45 -7.23
CA SER A 265 -2.72 -2.68 -7.33
C SER A 265 -1.43 -2.51 -6.57
N VAL A 266 -1.30 -3.24 -5.46
CA VAL A 266 -0.14 -3.12 -4.59
C VAL A 266 0.96 -4.07 -5.04
N GLY A 267 2.11 -3.49 -5.38
CA GLY A 267 3.37 -4.22 -5.54
C GLY A 267 4.27 -4.04 -4.33
N TYR A 268 5.23 -4.95 -4.13
CA TYR A 268 6.21 -4.77 -3.06
C TYR A 268 7.62 -5.16 -3.46
N SER A 269 8.57 -4.47 -2.83
CA SER A 269 9.99 -4.73 -2.89
C SER A 269 10.52 -5.04 -1.50
N ILE A 270 11.64 -5.77 -1.44
CA ILE A 270 12.34 -6.04 -0.17
C ILE A 270 13.74 -5.45 -0.30
N LYS A 271 14.12 -4.63 0.67
CA LYS A 271 15.46 -4.02 0.65
C LYS A 271 16.54 -5.09 0.78
N GLU A 272 17.46 -5.13 -0.19
CA GLU A 272 18.58 -6.07 -0.19
C GLU A 272 18.12 -7.52 0.04
N ALA A 273 17.06 -7.92 -0.66
CA ALA A 273 16.56 -9.28 -0.60
C ALA A 273 17.63 -10.27 -1.07
N ASN A 274 17.81 -11.33 -0.31
CA ASN A 274 18.55 -12.49 -0.82
C ASN A 274 17.61 -13.29 -1.74
N LEU A 275 17.65 -12.99 -3.03
CA LEU A 275 16.78 -13.61 -4.04
C LEU A 275 16.88 -15.14 -4.06
N LYS A 276 18.03 -15.72 -3.66
CA LYS A 276 18.16 -17.18 -3.52
C LYS A 276 17.18 -17.78 -2.50
N LYS A 277 16.78 -17.00 -1.48
CA LYS A 277 15.79 -17.40 -0.48
C LYS A 277 14.36 -17.37 -1.04
N TYR A 278 14.10 -16.57 -2.07
CA TYR A 278 12.79 -16.37 -2.68
C TYR A 278 12.61 -17.12 -4.01
N ASN A 279 13.67 -17.77 -4.52
CA ASN A 279 13.62 -18.59 -5.75
C ASN A 279 12.81 -19.89 -5.63
N ARG A 280 12.22 -20.16 -4.47
CA ARG A 280 11.23 -21.23 -4.31
C ARG A 280 9.82 -20.65 -4.29
N ILE A 281 9.42 -20.05 -5.38
CA ILE A 281 8.01 -19.81 -5.62
C ILE A 281 7.45 -21.13 -6.14
N SER A 282 6.90 -21.91 -5.22
CA SER A 282 6.40 -23.27 -5.45
C SER A 282 5.13 -23.34 -6.32
N TRP A 283 4.68 -22.27 -6.90
CA TRP A 283 3.53 -22.28 -7.80
C TRP A 283 3.88 -22.64 -9.26
N LEU A 284 5.14 -22.95 -9.53
CA LEU A 284 5.62 -23.51 -10.79
C LEU A 284 6.03 -25.00 -10.66
N ALA A 285 5.80 -25.61 -9.50
CA ALA A 285 6.01 -27.06 -9.33
C ALA A 285 4.69 -27.79 -9.48
#